data_96cfca929a7ced2e87b7bda5c3436be5
#
_entry.id   96cfca929a7ced2e87b7bda5c3436be5
#
_cell.length_a   1.000
_cell.length_b   1.000
_cell.length_c   1.000
_cell.angle_alpha   90.00
_cell.angle_beta   90.00
_cell.angle_gamma   90.00
#
_symmetry.space_group_name_H-M   'P 1'
#
loop_
_entity.id
_entity.type
_entity.pdbx_description
1 polymer ?
#
loop_
_entity_poly.entity_id
_entity_poly.type
_entity_poly.pdbx_seq_one_letter_code
_entity_poly.pdbx_strand_id
1 'polypeptide(L)'
;MWNYTEAVHDHFLRPHNVGPLEGANAVGEVGSLACGDALKLYLKISEQGIIEDATFETFGCASAIASSSVLTDMVKGMSVEDALKITNKDITNALGGLPKQKMHCSVMAYDVIKKAAAEYKGVDMESFEEEQIVCECARVSLATLKEVIRINDLKTVEEITDYTKAGAFCKSCIKPGGH
;
A
#
# COMPACT_ATOMS: atom_id res chain seq x y z
N MET A 1 -8.38 22.56 2.40
CA MET A 1 -6.93 22.28 2.55
C MET A 1 -6.82 21.05 3.43
N TRP A 2 -6.03 20.03 3.04
CA TRP A 2 -5.84 18.84 3.85
C TRP A 2 -5.02 19.20 5.09
N ASN A 3 -5.49 18.82 6.29
CA ASN A 3 -4.75 19.04 7.52
C ASN A 3 -3.82 17.84 7.75
N TYR A 4 -2.59 17.91 7.26
CA TYR A 4 -1.56 16.89 7.42
C TYR A 4 -0.81 17.08 8.74
N THR A 5 -0.38 15.99 9.33
CA THR A 5 0.50 15.98 10.50
C THR A 5 1.90 16.48 10.13
N GLU A 6 2.69 16.86 11.13
CA GLU A 6 4.09 17.23 10.94
C GLU A 6 4.90 16.08 10.31
N ALA A 7 4.65 14.84 10.73
CA ALA A 7 5.29 13.65 10.16
C ALA A 7 4.97 13.47 8.66
N VAL A 8 3.71 13.68 8.25
CA VAL A 8 3.35 13.64 6.83
C VAL A 8 4.05 14.74 6.05
N HIS A 9 4.14 15.95 6.59
CA HIS A 9 4.87 17.05 5.95
C HIS A 9 6.36 16.75 5.81
N ASP A 10 6.99 16.19 6.85
CA ASP A 10 8.41 15.87 6.83
C ASP A 10 8.72 14.80 5.79
N HIS A 11 8.02 13.66 5.82
CA HIS A 11 8.19 12.57 4.84
C HIS A 11 7.79 12.96 3.42
N PHE A 12 6.94 13.97 3.23
CA PHE A 12 6.62 14.50 1.91
C PHE A 12 7.70 15.41 1.36
N LEU A 13 8.19 16.35 2.18
CA LEU A 13 9.16 17.36 1.74
C LEU A 13 10.60 16.81 1.69
N ARG A 14 10.90 15.82 2.52
CA ARG A 14 12.19 15.15 2.63
C ARG A 14 12.01 13.64 2.67
N PRO A 15 11.47 13.04 1.61
CA PRO A 15 11.20 11.60 1.60
C PRO A 15 12.50 10.80 1.72
N HIS A 16 12.46 9.77 2.55
CA HIS A 16 13.57 8.85 2.75
C HIS A 16 13.53 7.75 1.68
N ASN A 17 14.69 7.22 1.31
CA ASN A 17 14.82 6.00 0.51
C ASN A 17 14.13 6.07 -0.86
N VAL A 18 14.23 7.20 -1.55
CA VAL A 18 13.62 7.41 -2.88
C VAL A 18 14.55 6.91 -3.98
N GLY A 19 13.99 6.22 -4.96
CA GLY A 19 14.65 5.78 -6.18
C GLY A 19 14.82 4.26 -6.28
N PRO A 20 15.36 3.78 -7.41
CA PRO A 20 15.65 2.37 -7.60
C PRO A 20 16.76 1.91 -6.67
N LEU A 21 16.75 0.63 -6.27
CA LEU A 21 17.75 0.01 -5.40
C LEU A 21 18.63 -0.93 -6.18
N GLU A 22 19.94 -0.65 -6.22
CA GLU A 22 20.91 -1.55 -6.82
C GLU A 22 21.04 -2.84 -5.99
N GLY A 23 20.97 -3.98 -6.67
CA GLY A 23 21.00 -5.29 -6.01
C GLY A 23 19.70 -5.67 -5.31
N ALA A 24 18.58 -4.99 -5.60
CA ALA A 24 17.27 -5.45 -5.18
C ALA A 24 16.99 -6.84 -5.73
N ASN A 25 16.47 -7.73 -4.87
CA ASN A 25 16.11 -9.10 -5.22
C ASN A 25 14.61 -9.40 -4.96
N ALA A 26 13.87 -8.37 -4.64
CA ALA A 26 12.40 -8.41 -4.59
C ALA A 26 11.82 -7.02 -4.95
N VAL A 27 10.81 -7.01 -5.80
CA VAL A 27 10.15 -5.78 -6.26
C VAL A 27 8.65 -5.97 -6.20
N GLY A 28 7.95 -5.08 -5.53
CA GLY A 28 6.49 -5.02 -5.56
C GLY A 28 6.03 -3.80 -6.33
N GLU A 29 4.93 -3.93 -7.07
CA GLU A 29 4.32 -2.82 -7.77
C GLU A 29 2.81 -2.83 -7.58
N VAL A 30 2.27 -1.69 -7.19
CA VAL A 30 0.83 -1.46 -7.07
C VAL A 30 0.47 -0.14 -7.71
N GLY A 31 -0.74 -0.03 -8.21
CA GLY A 31 -1.20 1.21 -8.80
C GLY A 31 -2.69 1.17 -9.09
N SER A 32 -3.29 2.35 -9.15
CA SER A 32 -4.66 2.52 -9.57
C SER A 32 -4.70 3.56 -10.69
N LEU A 33 -5.05 3.14 -11.89
CA LEU A 33 -5.24 4.03 -13.03
C LEU A 33 -6.29 5.11 -12.76
N ALA A 34 -7.26 4.80 -11.89
CA ALA A 34 -8.37 5.68 -11.59
C ALA A 34 -8.00 6.83 -10.65
N CYS A 35 -7.10 6.64 -9.69
CA CYS A 35 -6.61 7.72 -8.82
C CYS A 35 -5.28 8.31 -9.30
N GLY A 36 -4.63 7.66 -10.26
CA GLY A 36 -3.34 8.11 -10.79
C GLY A 36 -2.16 7.86 -9.84
N ASP A 37 -2.38 7.18 -8.71
CA ASP A 37 -1.31 6.83 -7.79
C ASP A 37 -0.69 5.49 -8.20
N ALA A 38 0.64 5.41 -8.23
CA ALA A 38 1.41 4.20 -8.45
C ALA A 38 2.57 4.15 -7.45
N LEU A 39 2.90 2.95 -6.99
CA LEU A 39 3.98 2.72 -6.04
C LEU A 39 4.75 1.47 -6.44
N LYS A 40 6.06 1.61 -6.51
CA LYS A 40 7.01 0.54 -6.71
C LYS A 40 7.97 0.48 -5.51
N LEU A 41 8.06 -0.68 -4.89
CA LEU A 41 8.92 -0.94 -3.74
C LEU A 41 10.03 -1.91 -4.16
N TYR A 42 11.25 -1.55 -3.84
CA TYR A 42 12.44 -2.36 -4.04
C TYR A 42 12.96 -2.84 -2.69
N LEU A 43 13.23 -4.11 -2.56
CA LEU A 43 13.80 -4.70 -1.36
C LEU A 43 15.10 -5.43 -1.70
N LYS A 44 16.09 -5.25 -0.83
CA LYS A 44 17.29 -6.08 -0.79
C LYS A 44 17.19 -6.98 0.44
N ILE A 45 17.04 -8.27 0.21
CA ILE A 45 16.79 -9.27 1.25
C ILE A 45 17.99 -10.22 1.30
N SER A 46 18.54 -10.42 2.51
CA SER A 46 19.63 -11.34 2.76
C SER A 46 19.21 -12.79 2.62
N GLU A 47 20.18 -13.73 2.56
CA GLU A 47 19.92 -15.18 2.55
C GLU A 47 19.16 -15.65 3.81
N GLN A 48 19.26 -14.90 4.92
CA GLN A 48 18.54 -15.18 6.16
C GLN A 48 17.11 -14.61 6.17
N GLY A 49 16.67 -14.00 5.08
CA GLY A 49 15.32 -13.41 4.97
C GLY A 49 15.17 -12.07 5.70
N ILE A 50 16.26 -11.35 5.95
CA ILE A 50 16.25 -10.02 6.56
C ILE A 50 16.29 -8.95 5.46
N ILE A 51 15.44 -7.96 5.55
CA ILE A 51 15.41 -6.80 4.64
C ILE A 51 16.58 -5.88 5.02
N GLU A 52 17.66 -5.97 4.26
CA GLU A 52 18.88 -5.16 4.48
C GLU A 52 18.65 -3.72 4.05
N ASP A 53 17.92 -3.52 2.96
CA ASP A 53 17.59 -2.20 2.44
C ASP A 53 16.23 -2.22 1.72
N ALA A 54 15.60 -1.04 1.69
CA ALA A 54 14.32 -0.82 1.04
C ALA A 54 14.26 0.59 0.45
N THR A 55 13.88 0.72 -0.81
CA THR A 55 13.64 2.00 -1.46
C THR A 55 12.34 1.97 -2.26
N PHE A 56 11.87 3.13 -2.68
CA PHE A 56 10.64 3.22 -3.45
C PHE A 56 10.68 4.29 -4.54
N GLU A 57 9.86 4.08 -5.55
CA GLU A 57 9.44 5.08 -6.52
C GLU A 57 7.92 5.19 -6.47
N THR A 58 7.40 6.41 -6.47
CA THR A 58 5.96 6.62 -6.48
C THR A 58 5.59 7.80 -7.37
N PHE A 59 4.45 7.65 -8.01
CA PHE A 59 3.74 8.73 -8.65
C PHE A 59 2.40 8.87 -7.91
N GLY A 60 2.23 9.98 -7.18
CA GLY A 60 1.05 10.11 -6.33
C GLY A 60 1.05 11.39 -5.49
N CYS A 61 0.10 11.46 -4.58
CA CYS A 61 -0.10 12.61 -3.70
C CYS A 61 0.88 12.61 -2.49
N ALA A 62 0.90 13.70 -1.73
CA ALA A 62 1.74 13.83 -0.54
C ALA A 62 1.57 12.67 0.46
N SER A 63 0.33 12.16 0.64
CA SER A 63 0.07 11.00 1.49
C SER A 63 0.68 9.71 0.94
N ALA A 64 0.69 9.52 -0.40
CA ALA A 64 1.32 8.36 -1.03
C ALA A 64 2.84 8.38 -0.82
N ILE A 65 3.48 9.54 -1.05
CA ILE A 65 4.92 9.73 -0.81
C ILE A 65 5.24 9.47 0.66
N ALA A 66 4.51 10.09 1.59
CA ALA A 66 4.76 9.93 3.02
C ALA A 66 4.54 8.49 3.51
N SER A 67 3.48 7.81 3.06
CA SER A 67 3.23 6.41 3.42
C SER A 67 4.31 5.47 2.90
N SER A 68 4.82 5.70 1.70
CA SER A 68 5.90 4.91 1.11
C SER A 68 7.23 5.16 1.82
N SER A 69 7.54 6.41 2.10
CA SER A 69 8.75 6.81 2.82
C SER A 69 8.80 6.17 4.21
N VAL A 70 7.75 6.31 5.01
CA VAL A 70 7.71 5.72 6.36
C VAL A 70 7.71 4.19 6.31
N LEU A 71 7.06 3.56 5.33
CA LEU A 71 7.11 2.10 5.16
C LEU A 71 8.54 1.62 4.96
N THR A 72 9.32 2.26 4.09
CA THR A 72 10.72 1.87 3.86
C THR A 72 11.58 1.98 5.12
N ASP A 73 11.35 2.98 5.96
CA ASP A 73 12.05 3.09 7.25
C ASP A 73 11.63 1.97 8.22
N MET A 74 10.33 1.60 8.23
CA MET A 74 9.81 0.57 9.12
C MET A 74 10.35 -0.82 8.81
N VAL A 75 10.48 -1.17 7.52
CA VAL A 75 10.82 -2.55 7.11
C VAL A 75 12.31 -2.86 7.13
N LYS A 76 13.19 -1.87 7.12
CA LYS A 76 14.64 -2.09 7.18
C LYS A 76 15.04 -2.78 8.48
N GLY A 77 15.80 -3.85 8.37
CA GLY A 77 16.25 -4.68 9.49
C GLY A 77 15.22 -5.71 9.97
N MET A 78 14.00 -5.71 9.45
CA MET A 78 12.99 -6.73 9.76
C MET A 78 13.20 -7.99 8.94
N SER A 79 12.70 -9.12 9.46
CA SER A 79 12.46 -10.30 8.62
C SER A 79 11.30 -10.04 7.65
N VAL A 80 11.31 -10.73 6.50
CA VAL A 80 10.18 -10.65 5.54
C VAL A 80 8.87 -11.06 6.22
N GLU A 81 8.91 -12.07 7.12
CA GLU A 81 7.74 -12.53 7.88
C GLU A 81 7.19 -11.46 8.82
N ASP A 82 8.05 -10.67 9.46
CA ASP A 82 7.61 -9.59 10.34
C ASP A 82 7.13 -8.37 9.54
N ALA A 83 7.79 -8.07 8.43
CA ALA A 83 7.35 -7.01 7.51
C ALA A 83 5.94 -7.27 6.95
N LEU A 84 5.59 -8.54 6.71
CA LEU A 84 4.23 -8.94 6.30
C LEU A 84 3.15 -8.76 7.38
N LYS A 85 3.52 -8.54 8.63
CA LYS A 85 2.59 -8.25 9.74
C LYS A 85 2.28 -6.76 9.87
N ILE A 86 3.07 -5.90 9.23
CA ILE A 86 2.78 -4.45 9.18
C ILE A 86 1.43 -4.26 8.50
N THR A 87 0.60 -3.43 9.09
CA THR A 87 -0.73 -3.10 8.58
C THR A 87 -0.79 -1.66 8.08
N ASN A 88 -1.81 -1.33 7.30
CA ASN A 88 -2.06 0.07 6.94
C ASN A 88 -2.29 0.97 8.16
N LYS A 89 -2.74 0.40 9.27
CA LYS A 89 -2.93 1.10 10.55
C LYS A 89 -1.59 1.47 11.19
N ASP A 90 -0.61 0.59 11.12
CA ASP A 90 0.74 0.87 11.65
C ASP A 90 1.40 2.00 10.86
N ILE A 91 1.29 1.99 9.53
CA ILE A 91 1.78 3.06 8.65
C ILE A 91 1.09 4.39 8.98
N THR A 92 -0.23 4.37 9.13
CA THR A 92 -1.00 5.56 9.48
C THR A 92 -0.63 6.10 10.87
N ASN A 93 -0.43 5.23 11.85
CA ASN A 93 -0.01 5.60 13.20
C ASN A 93 1.39 6.23 13.20
N ALA A 94 2.34 5.67 12.45
CA ALA A 94 3.68 6.22 12.32
C ALA A 94 3.69 7.63 11.73
N LEU A 95 2.72 7.94 10.85
CA LEU A 95 2.51 9.27 10.30
C LEU A 95 1.69 10.21 11.22
N GLY A 96 1.25 9.74 12.40
CA GLY A 96 0.39 10.50 13.30
C GLY A 96 -1.04 10.70 12.79
N GLY A 97 -1.43 9.96 11.76
CA GLY A 97 -2.73 10.00 11.12
C GLY A 97 -2.71 10.48 9.67
N LEU A 98 -3.73 10.09 8.93
CA LEU A 98 -4.01 10.54 7.57
C LEU A 98 -5.45 11.07 7.49
N PRO A 99 -5.75 12.06 6.63
CA PRO A 99 -7.13 12.44 6.34
C PRO A 99 -7.92 11.23 5.81
N LYS A 100 -9.20 11.10 6.19
CA LYS A 100 -10.05 9.94 5.81
C LYS A 100 -9.96 9.62 4.32
N GLN A 101 -10.10 10.61 3.46
CA GLN A 101 -10.05 10.44 1.99
C GLN A 101 -8.66 10.07 1.46
N LYS A 102 -7.63 10.02 2.33
CA LYS A 102 -6.24 9.65 2.00
C LYS A 102 -5.79 8.32 2.64
N MET A 103 -6.69 7.65 3.36
CA MET A 103 -6.39 6.35 4.00
C MET A 103 -5.95 5.28 2.99
N HIS A 104 -6.48 5.32 1.76
CA HIS A 104 -6.08 4.40 0.68
C HIS A 104 -4.57 4.43 0.37
N CYS A 105 -3.87 5.54 0.64
CA CYS A 105 -2.42 5.62 0.41
C CYS A 105 -1.66 4.68 1.36
N SER A 106 -2.11 4.55 2.62
CA SER A 106 -1.53 3.58 3.57
C SER A 106 -1.88 2.13 3.21
N VAL A 107 -3.06 1.89 2.62
CA VAL A 107 -3.44 0.57 2.11
C VAL A 107 -2.56 0.20 0.91
N MET A 108 -2.32 1.11 -0.01
CA MET A 108 -1.43 0.89 -1.15
C MET A 108 0.01 0.56 -0.70
N ALA A 109 0.52 1.27 0.31
CA ALA A 109 1.83 0.99 0.89
C ALA A 109 1.88 -0.40 1.57
N TYR A 110 0.80 -0.82 2.20
CA TYR A 110 0.66 -2.17 2.77
C TYR A 110 0.57 -3.26 1.69
N ASP A 111 -0.15 -3.03 0.59
CA ASP A 111 -0.28 -4.01 -0.48
C ASP A 111 1.04 -4.22 -1.25
N VAL A 112 1.85 -3.18 -1.41
CA VAL A 112 3.12 -3.28 -2.14
C VAL A 112 4.14 -4.17 -1.43
N ILE A 113 4.18 -4.17 -0.08
CA ILE A 113 5.11 -5.05 0.66
C ILE A 113 4.72 -6.52 0.50
N LYS A 114 3.43 -6.84 0.42
CA LYS A 114 2.96 -8.20 0.15
C LYS A 114 3.40 -8.68 -1.22
N LYS A 115 3.28 -7.84 -2.24
CA LYS A 115 3.71 -8.17 -3.60
C LYS A 115 5.22 -8.39 -3.68
N ALA A 116 6.03 -7.51 -3.07
CA ALA A 116 7.47 -7.68 -3.02
C ALA A 116 7.88 -8.98 -2.30
N ALA A 117 7.22 -9.30 -1.18
CA ALA A 117 7.47 -10.52 -0.44
C ALA A 117 7.04 -11.79 -1.22
N ALA A 118 5.97 -11.72 -2.01
CA ALA A 118 5.53 -12.82 -2.86
C ALA A 118 6.56 -13.11 -3.96
N GLU A 119 7.08 -12.06 -4.62
CA GLU A 119 8.15 -12.20 -5.61
C GLU A 119 9.40 -12.84 -4.99
N TYR A 120 9.83 -12.39 -3.81
CA TYR A 120 10.95 -12.99 -3.10
C TYR A 120 10.77 -14.48 -2.82
N LYS A 121 9.57 -14.89 -2.43
CA LYS A 121 9.23 -16.28 -2.14
C LYS A 121 9.03 -17.14 -3.39
N GLY A 122 9.12 -16.56 -4.59
CA GLY A 122 8.86 -17.25 -5.86
C GLY A 122 7.40 -17.71 -6.01
N VAL A 123 6.48 -17.06 -5.31
CA VAL A 123 5.04 -17.29 -5.48
C VAL A 123 4.63 -16.61 -6.76
N ASP A 124 4.03 -17.38 -7.67
CA ASP A 124 3.59 -16.86 -8.97
C ASP A 124 2.61 -15.73 -8.79
N MET A 125 2.96 -14.56 -9.32
CA MET A 125 2.13 -13.36 -9.26
C MET A 125 0.79 -13.55 -9.98
N GLU A 126 0.68 -14.49 -10.93
CA GLU A 126 -0.59 -14.88 -11.55
C GLU A 126 -1.57 -15.43 -10.51
N SER A 127 -1.09 -16.12 -9.47
CA SER A 127 -1.95 -16.57 -8.37
C SER A 127 -2.54 -15.42 -7.52
N PHE A 128 -1.93 -14.24 -7.55
CA PHE A 128 -2.47 -13.02 -6.95
C PHE A 128 -3.41 -12.27 -7.91
N GLU A 129 -3.25 -12.44 -9.24
CA GLU A 129 -4.15 -11.88 -10.24
C GLU A 129 -5.46 -12.70 -10.39
N GLU A 130 -5.48 -13.97 -9.99
CA GLU A 130 -6.71 -14.76 -9.81
C GLU A 130 -7.55 -14.30 -8.61
N GLU A 131 -7.07 -13.36 -7.80
CA GLU A 131 -7.89 -12.71 -6.80
C GLU A 131 -9.08 -12.02 -7.46
N GLN A 132 -10.28 -12.40 -7.01
CA GLN A 132 -11.52 -11.80 -7.51
C GLN A 132 -11.48 -10.28 -7.35
N ILE A 133 -11.29 -9.56 -8.46
CA ILE A 133 -11.37 -8.10 -8.47
C ILE A 133 -12.83 -7.69 -8.29
N VAL A 134 -13.08 -6.92 -7.24
CA VAL A 134 -14.41 -6.38 -6.91
C VAL A 134 -14.62 -5.00 -7.50
N CYS A 135 -13.56 -4.20 -7.55
CA CYS A 135 -13.60 -2.87 -8.14
C CYS A 135 -12.58 -2.73 -9.25
N GLU A 136 -13.02 -2.81 -10.51
CA GLU A 136 -12.17 -2.71 -11.69
C GLU A 136 -11.46 -1.34 -11.79
N CYS A 137 -12.19 -0.25 -11.49
CA CYS A 137 -11.64 1.11 -11.61
C CYS A 137 -10.47 1.36 -10.64
N ALA A 138 -10.57 0.85 -9.43
CA ALA A 138 -9.56 1.03 -8.39
C ALA A 138 -8.64 -0.19 -8.25
N ARG A 139 -8.86 -1.26 -9.04
CA ARG A 139 -8.10 -2.52 -8.99
C ARG A 139 -8.07 -3.13 -7.58
N VAL A 140 -9.22 -3.14 -6.90
CA VAL A 140 -9.35 -3.64 -5.51
C VAL A 140 -9.90 -5.04 -5.51
N SER A 141 -9.16 -5.98 -4.92
CA SER A 141 -9.55 -7.37 -4.78
C SER A 141 -10.49 -7.61 -3.60
N LEU A 142 -11.21 -8.74 -3.62
CA LEU A 142 -12.01 -9.20 -2.50
C LEU A 142 -11.17 -9.45 -1.24
N ALA A 143 -9.94 -9.96 -1.41
CA ALA A 143 -9.02 -10.20 -0.31
C ALA A 143 -8.60 -8.90 0.36
N THR A 144 -8.19 -7.90 -0.41
CA THR A 144 -7.86 -6.56 0.10
C THR A 144 -9.05 -5.95 0.84
N LEU A 145 -10.28 -6.03 0.28
CA LEU A 145 -11.48 -5.51 0.96
C LEU A 145 -11.71 -6.17 2.32
N LYS A 146 -11.72 -7.51 2.37
CA LYS A 146 -11.95 -8.27 3.61
C LYS A 146 -10.93 -7.93 4.69
N GLU A 147 -9.66 -7.82 4.28
CA GLU A 147 -8.58 -7.56 5.21
C GLU A 147 -8.62 -6.12 5.75
N VAL A 148 -8.80 -5.13 4.89
CA VAL A 148 -8.90 -3.72 5.29
C VAL A 148 -10.11 -3.48 6.19
N ILE A 149 -11.27 -4.10 5.89
CA ILE A 149 -12.46 -4.06 6.75
C ILE A 149 -12.13 -4.64 8.13
N ARG A 150 -11.48 -5.80 8.18
CA ARG A 150 -11.14 -6.48 9.44
C ARG A 150 -10.13 -5.69 10.28
N ILE A 151 -9.06 -5.19 9.66
CA ILE A 151 -7.97 -4.46 10.36
C ILE A 151 -8.50 -3.15 10.95
N ASN A 152 -9.36 -2.45 10.21
CA ASN A 152 -9.80 -1.10 10.57
C ASN A 152 -11.22 -1.07 11.17
N ASP A 153 -11.87 -2.23 11.32
CA ASP A 153 -13.25 -2.38 11.82
C ASP A 153 -14.28 -1.52 11.07
N LEU A 154 -14.16 -1.47 9.74
CA LEU A 154 -15.03 -0.65 8.88
C LEU A 154 -16.45 -1.20 8.86
N LYS A 155 -17.43 -0.31 8.93
CA LYS A 155 -18.86 -0.67 9.04
C LYS A 155 -19.71 -0.18 7.88
N THR A 156 -19.21 0.77 7.09
CA THR A 156 -19.98 1.43 6.03
C THR A 156 -19.26 1.37 4.69
N VAL A 157 -20.03 1.44 3.61
CA VAL A 157 -19.49 1.52 2.25
C VAL A 157 -18.64 2.79 2.06
N GLU A 158 -19.01 3.89 2.72
CA GLU A 158 -18.26 5.13 2.66
C GLU A 158 -16.86 4.97 3.28
N GLU A 159 -16.77 4.35 4.46
CA GLU A 159 -15.48 4.02 5.08
C GLU A 159 -14.63 3.12 4.18
N ILE A 160 -15.23 2.07 3.60
CA ILE A 160 -14.54 1.17 2.68
C ILE A 160 -14.01 1.96 1.46
N THR A 161 -14.81 2.88 0.93
CA THR A 161 -14.40 3.75 -0.18
C THR A 161 -13.23 4.67 0.19
N ASP A 162 -13.24 5.24 1.39
CA ASP A 162 -12.14 6.09 1.87
C ASP A 162 -10.82 5.31 1.97
N TYR A 163 -10.88 4.05 2.43
CA TYR A 163 -9.71 3.20 2.63
C TYR A 163 -9.21 2.49 1.38
N THR A 164 -10.06 2.24 0.38
CA THR A 164 -9.69 1.39 -0.77
C THR A 164 -9.92 2.05 -2.12
N LYS A 165 -10.68 3.14 -2.18
CA LYS A 165 -11.23 3.74 -3.41
C LYS A 165 -12.24 2.85 -4.15
N ALA A 166 -12.58 1.65 -3.65
CA ALA A 166 -13.68 0.88 -4.22
C ALA A 166 -14.97 1.69 -4.17
N GLY A 167 -15.67 1.79 -5.30
CA GLY A 167 -16.89 2.58 -5.42
C GLY A 167 -16.72 4.10 -5.57
N ALA A 168 -15.50 4.63 -5.54
CA ALA A 168 -15.26 6.08 -5.64
C ALA A 168 -15.56 6.66 -7.03
N PHE A 169 -15.38 5.88 -8.09
CA PHE A 169 -15.42 6.37 -9.48
C PHE A 169 -16.73 6.03 -10.20
N CYS A 170 -16.80 4.89 -10.88
CA CYS A 170 -17.99 4.50 -11.63
C CYS A 170 -19.17 4.05 -10.74
N LYS A 171 -18.88 3.69 -9.49
CA LYS A 171 -19.86 3.20 -8.50
C LYS A 171 -20.57 1.90 -8.90
N SER A 172 -20.09 1.17 -9.92
CA SER A 172 -20.70 -0.07 -10.37
C SER A 172 -20.67 -1.14 -9.29
N CYS A 173 -19.51 -1.36 -8.68
CA CYS A 173 -19.30 -2.40 -7.67
C CYS A 173 -20.10 -2.22 -6.36
N ILE A 174 -20.72 -1.06 -6.13
CA ILE A 174 -21.58 -0.82 -4.95
C ILE A 174 -23.08 -0.80 -5.30
N LYS A 175 -23.46 -1.07 -6.56
CA LYS A 175 -24.85 -1.17 -6.98
C LYS A 175 -25.29 -2.64 -7.01
N PRO A 176 -26.55 -2.95 -6.67
CA PRO A 176 -27.09 -4.30 -6.85
C PRO A 176 -26.93 -4.77 -8.31
N GLY A 177 -26.33 -5.93 -8.53
CA GLY A 177 -26.09 -6.48 -9.87
C GLY A 177 -24.95 -5.80 -10.65
N GLY A 178 -24.18 -4.93 -10.04
CA GLY A 178 -22.94 -4.41 -10.62
C GLY A 178 -21.84 -5.49 -10.66
N HIS A 179 -20.86 -5.31 -11.57
CA HIS A 179 -19.66 -6.16 -11.67
C HIS A 179 -18.69 -5.86 -10.55
#